data_be1b1fbef52b187ec22eed56cf2a049d
#
_entry.id   be1b1fbef52b187ec22eed56cf2a049d
#
_cell.length_a   1.000
_cell.length_b   1.000
_cell.length_c   1.000
_cell.angle_alpha   90.00
_cell.angle_beta   90.00
_cell.angle_gamma   90.00
#
_symmetry.space_group_name_H-M   'P 1'
#
loop_
_entity.id
_entity.type
_entity.pdbx_description
1 polymer ?
#
loop_
_entity_poly.entity_id
_entity_poly.type
_entity_poly.pdbx_seq_one_letter_code
_entity_poly.pdbx_strand_id
1 'polypeptide(L)'
;YKMDEGQIIIDGEKTEITNPDDALRKGLAMVHQELQPIPDRSIAENMYLGRYPMKSVGPLKMVDHKTMNSEAEKWLKDVKMNFDPKAKLGTLSIGQMQSVEIAKAVSQHAKIVILDEPTSSLTDNEVEALFRIIRDLKSRGVSMIYISHKMAEIRQIADDITIMRDGTYVGSWEVKDISDDEIVKQMVGRELTNVYPPKEDYRTDETILKVEHLCSIHERSFQDCSFELKRGEILGFGGLVGAQRTEMMEAIFGMRHIASGTVEVLGKKVNIKKPEDAIDNSIGMITEDRRGTGILGCLSINDNTAIASYKNYTNNGVIDQKKVDAVVKDSIQKLNIKTPSGKTLIQSLSGGNQQKVIIARWLANNPDILIMDEPTRGIDVGAKYEIYQIMIDLVKQGKSIIMISSEMPELIGMSNRIIVMCNGHITGEVEGEEATQERIMSFATQFDLQGKSTTESK
;
A
#
# COMPACT_ATOMS: atom_id res chain seq x y z
N TYR A 1 17.84 9.04 -13.68
CA TYR A 1 18.45 8.29 -14.78
C TYR A 1 18.83 9.26 -15.91
N LYS A 2 19.85 8.94 -16.69
CA LYS A 2 20.12 9.63 -17.96
C LYS A 2 19.20 9.07 -19.04
N MET A 3 18.76 9.95 -19.95
CA MET A 3 18.06 9.57 -21.16
C MET A 3 19.08 8.99 -22.15
N ASP A 4 18.81 7.81 -22.70
CA ASP A 4 19.70 7.17 -23.68
C ASP A 4 19.44 7.75 -25.07
N GLU A 5 18.17 7.91 -25.46
CA GLU A 5 17.73 8.43 -26.75
C GLU A 5 16.45 9.28 -26.60
N GLY A 6 16.10 10.01 -27.65
CA GLY A 6 14.90 10.85 -27.69
C GLY A 6 15.17 12.32 -27.44
N GLN A 7 14.11 13.10 -27.18
CA GLN A 7 14.19 14.52 -26.89
C GLN A 7 13.07 14.96 -25.96
N ILE A 8 13.36 15.93 -25.11
CA ILE A 8 12.38 16.63 -24.27
C ILE A 8 12.17 18.01 -24.87
N ILE A 9 10.91 18.41 -25.07
CA ILE A 9 10.54 19.72 -25.61
C ILE A 9 9.71 20.44 -24.53
N ILE A 10 10.12 21.62 -24.10
CA ILE A 10 9.42 22.46 -23.12
C ILE A 10 9.23 23.83 -23.76
N ASP A 11 7.99 24.34 -23.77
CA ASP A 11 7.64 25.63 -24.39
C ASP A 11 8.07 25.71 -25.88
N GLY A 12 8.09 24.57 -26.60
CA GLY A 12 8.52 24.49 -28.00
C GLY A 12 10.03 24.41 -28.21
N GLU A 13 10.85 24.46 -27.16
CA GLU A 13 12.30 24.38 -27.23
C GLU A 13 12.83 23.02 -26.79
N LYS A 14 13.78 22.48 -27.55
CA LYS A 14 14.50 21.25 -27.17
C LYS A 14 15.31 21.51 -25.89
N THR A 15 15.06 20.70 -24.89
CA THR A 15 15.60 20.90 -23.55
C THR A 15 16.33 19.64 -23.09
N GLU A 16 17.54 19.81 -22.57
CA GLU A 16 18.29 18.75 -21.91
C GLU A 16 18.18 18.91 -20.39
N ILE A 17 17.85 17.83 -19.69
CA ILE A 17 17.75 17.80 -18.22
C ILE A 17 18.79 16.82 -17.71
N THR A 18 19.80 17.36 -17.00
CA THR A 18 20.96 16.58 -16.56
C THR A 18 20.89 16.17 -15.09
N ASN A 19 20.14 16.91 -14.29
CA ASN A 19 20.00 16.70 -12.85
C ASN A 19 18.71 17.35 -12.32
N PRO A 20 18.27 17.05 -11.07
CA PRO A 20 17.06 17.62 -10.49
C PRO A 20 17.04 19.16 -10.40
N ASP A 21 18.18 19.79 -10.09
CA ASP A 21 18.27 21.26 -10.02
C ASP A 21 18.06 21.91 -11.39
N ASP A 22 18.48 21.22 -12.45
CA ASP A 22 18.27 21.67 -13.81
C ASP A 22 16.80 21.58 -14.20
N ALA A 23 16.10 20.50 -13.81
CA ALA A 23 14.66 20.36 -13.98
C ALA A 23 13.89 21.50 -13.28
N LEU A 24 14.22 21.78 -12.02
CA LEU A 24 13.60 22.86 -11.25
C LEU A 24 13.80 24.23 -11.91
N ARG A 25 15.02 24.53 -12.38
CA ARG A 25 15.31 25.80 -13.10
C ARG A 25 14.50 25.94 -14.39
N LYS A 26 14.12 24.84 -15.01
CA LYS A 26 13.28 24.79 -16.22
C LYS A 26 11.78 24.74 -15.92
N GLY A 27 11.43 24.87 -14.65
CA GLY A 27 10.05 24.93 -14.20
C GLY A 27 9.35 23.57 -14.05
N LEU A 28 10.11 22.47 -13.92
CA LEU A 28 9.56 21.17 -13.60
C LEU A 28 9.76 20.88 -12.12
N ALA A 29 8.70 20.53 -11.40
CA ALA A 29 8.76 20.04 -10.03
C ALA A 29 8.10 18.67 -9.95
N MET A 30 8.55 17.83 -8.99
CA MET A 30 8.00 16.51 -8.78
C MET A 30 7.65 16.31 -7.31
N VAL A 31 6.46 15.78 -7.08
CA VAL A 31 6.01 15.26 -5.78
C VAL A 31 6.04 13.76 -5.88
N HIS A 32 6.89 13.13 -5.10
CA HIS A 32 7.12 11.70 -5.14
C HIS A 32 6.00 10.93 -4.42
N GLN A 33 5.77 9.69 -4.82
CA GLN A 33 4.84 8.74 -4.21
C GLN A 33 5.09 8.59 -2.70
N GLU A 34 6.36 8.46 -2.32
CA GLU A 34 6.75 8.44 -0.92
C GLU A 34 7.33 9.78 -0.51
N LEU A 35 6.63 10.43 0.40
CA LEU A 35 7.11 11.65 1.01
C LEU A 35 8.39 11.35 1.79
N GLN A 36 9.40 12.20 1.62
CA GLN A 36 10.65 12.12 2.39
C GLN A 36 10.82 13.38 3.26
N PRO A 37 9.89 13.62 4.20
CA PRO A 37 9.96 14.78 5.08
C PRO A 37 11.10 14.62 6.08
N ILE A 38 11.60 15.76 6.59
CA ILE A 38 12.40 15.78 7.79
C ILE A 38 11.47 16.14 8.97
N PRO A 39 10.94 15.14 9.72
CA PRO A 39 9.83 15.37 10.67
C PRO A 39 10.16 16.34 11.79
N ASP A 40 11.40 16.36 12.25
CA ASP A 40 11.88 17.22 13.32
C ASP A 40 12.15 18.66 12.92
N ARG A 41 12.12 18.97 11.62
CA ARG A 41 12.27 20.31 11.08
C ARG A 41 10.92 20.99 10.89
N SER A 42 10.94 22.32 10.88
CA SER A 42 9.72 23.11 10.64
C SER A 42 9.21 22.92 9.20
N ILE A 43 7.94 23.23 8.98
CA ILE A 43 7.32 23.26 7.66
C ILE A 43 8.13 24.15 6.73
N ALA A 44 8.49 25.37 7.16
CA ALA A 44 9.27 26.29 6.35
C ALA A 44 10.66 25.72 6.00
N GLU A 45 11.35 25.08 6.95
CA GLU A 45 12.65 24.44 6.66
C GLU A 45 12.54 23.32 5.63
N ASN A 46 11.47 22.50 5.70
CA ASN A 46 11.22 21.47 4.70
C ASN A 46 10.90 22.05 3.32
N MET A 47 10.10 23.12 3.25
CA MET A 47 9.78 23.81 1.99
C MET A 47 11.01 24.42 1.31
N TYR A 48 11.94 24.94 2.09
CA TYR A 48 13.14 25.62 1.60
C TYR A 48 14.41 24.77 1.66
N LEU A 49 14.30 23.47 1.88
CA LEU A 49 15.43 22.55 1.90
C LEU A 49 16.28 22.69 0.61
N GLY A 50 17.59 22.92 0.78
CA GLY A 50 18.54 23.17 -0.33
C GLY A 50 18.53 24.57 -0.93
N ARG A 51 17.59 25.47 -0.54
CA ARG A 51 17.45 26.84 -1.08
C ARG A 51 17.12 27.87 -0.01
N TYR A 52 17.68 27.73 1.19
CA TYR A 52 17.44 28.64 2.29
C TYR A 52 17.71 30.08 1.91
N PRO A 53 16.80 31.06 2.16
CA PRO A 53 17.08 32.46 2.00
C PRO A 53 18.20 32.86 2.96
N MET A 54 19.20 33.57 2.42
CA MET A 54 20.40 33.95 3.14
C MET A 54 20.47 35.47 3.33
N LYS A 55 20.90 35.90 4.51
CA LYS A 55 21.22 37.31 4.80
C LYS A 55 22.67 37.46 5.21
N SER A 56 23.26 38.59 4.86
CA SER A 56 24.61 38.93 5.27
C SER A 56 24.60 39.56 6.68
N VAL A 57 25.39 39.00 7.58
CA VAL A 57 25.63 39.57 8.92
C VAL A 57 27.12 39.80 9.02
N GLY A 58 27.58 41.02 8.66
CA GLY A 58 28.99 41.30 8.45
C GLY A 58 29.58 40.45 7.31
N PRO A 59 30.71 39.76 7.53
CA PRO A 59 31.34 38.91 6.53
C PRO A 59 30.65 37.51 6.42
N LEU A 60 29.72 37.17 7.31
CA LEU A 60 29.11 35.87 7.36
C LEU A 60 27.72 35.85 6.66
N LYS A 61 27.45 34.76 5.96
CA LYS A 61 26.09 34.45 5.45
C LYS A 61 25.35 33.57 6.44
N MET A 62 24.17 34.01 6.88
CA MET A 62 23.31 33.28 7.79
C MET A 62 21.93 33.06 7.16
N VAL A 63 21.24 32.00 7.55
CA VAL A 63 19.86 31.75 7.09
C VAL A 63 18.93 32.86 7.62
N ASP A 64 18.13 33.42 6.72
CA ASP A 64 17.11 34.41 7.09
C ASP A 64 15.80 33.73 7.41
N HIS A 65 15.67 33.25 8.64
CA HIS A 65 14.47 32.57 9.12
C HIS A 65 13.21 33.45 9.05
N LYS A 66 13.35 34.78 9.13
CA LYS A 66 12.20 35.69 9.07
C LYS A 66 11.61 35.70 7.66
N THR A 67 12.43 35.89 6.66
CA THR A 67 12.03 35.83 5.23
C THR A 67 11.50 34.45 4.91
N MET A 68 12.21 33.38 5.30
CA MET A 68 11.80 31.99 5.04
C MET A 68 10.40 31.68 5.58
N ASN A 69 10.12 32.03 6.84
CA ASN A 69 8.80 31.78 7.44
C ASN A 69 7.70 32.63 6.79
N SER A 70 7.97 33.89 6.49
CA SER A 70 6.98 34.77 5.84
C SER A 70 6.62 34.30 4.41
N GLU A 71 7.60 33.86 3.65
CA GLU A 71 7.37 33.32 2.30
C GLU A 71 6.67 31.96 2.37
N ALA A 72 7.08 31.07 3.30
CA ALA A 72 6.40 29.79 3.50
C ALA A 72 4.92 29.98 3.86
N GLU A 73 4.59 30.93 4.75
CA GLU A 73 3.20 31.26 5.09
C GLU A 73 2.40 31.72 3.88
N LYS A 74 3.01 32.53 3.01
CA LYS A 74 2.37 32.98 1.77
C LYS A 74 2.04 31.81 0.86
N TRP A 75 2.98 30.90 0.62
CA TRP A 75 2.78 29.75 -0.25
C TRP A 75 1.81 28.72 0.32
N LEU A 76 1.80 28.52 1.65
CA LEU A 76 0.79 27.68 2.31
C LEU A 76 -0.61 28.25 2.13
N LYS A 77 -0.79 29.57 2.31
CA LYS A 77 -2.06 30.25 2.05
C LYS A 77 -2.48 30.17 0.58
N ASP A 78 -1.53 30.22 -0.33
CA ASP A 78 -1.78 30.12 -1.78
C ASP A 78 -2.41 28.78 -2.15
N VAL A 79 -2.01 27.68 -1.50
CA VAL A 79 -2.65 26.36 -1.61
C VAL A 79 -3.79 26.14 -0.59
N LYS A 80 -4.33 27.23 -0.01
CA LYS A 80 -5.46 27.24 0.93
C LYS A 80 -5.22 26.46 2.23
N MET A 81 -3.94 26.37 2.67
CA MET A 81 -3.54 25.76 3.93
C MET A 81 -3.24 26.83 4.97
N ASN A 82 -3.72 26.62 6.20
CA ASN A 82 -3.50 27.53 7.31
C ASN A 82 -2.66 26.85 8.40
N PHE A 83 -1.38 26.58 8.09
CA PHE A 83 -0.43 26.01 9.02
C PHE A 83 0.55 27.07 9.52
N ASP A 84 1.02 26.95 10.76
CA ASP A 84 2.15 27.74 11.25
C ASP A 84 3.44 27.23 10.57
N PRO A 85 4.13 28.06 9.78
CA PRO A 85 5.38 27.67 9.11
C PRO A 85 6.47 27.18 10.06
N LYS A 86 6.39 27.54 11.36
CA LYS A 86 7.35 27.15 12.39
C LYS A 86 7.01 25.81 13.05
N ALA A 87 5.78 25.28 12.86
CA ALA A 87 5.41 23.98 13.39
C ALA A 87 6.29 22.88 12.80
N LYS A 88 6.58 21.84 13.60
CA LYS A 88 7.31 20.67 13.11
C LYS A 88 6.47 19.92 12.09
N LEU A 89 7.08 19.54 10.96
CA LEU A 89 6.36 18.84 9.88
C LEU A 89 5.78 17.50 10.38
N GLY A 90 6.49 16.78 11.25
CA GLY A 90 6.03 15.51 11.83
C GLY A 90 4.76 15.56 12.68
N THR A 91 4.22 16.76 12.97
CA THR A 91 2.93 16.92 13.65
C THR A 91 1.73 16.90 12.72
N LEU A 92 1.95 16.91 11.41
CA LEU A 92 0.91 16.90 10.40
C LEU A 92 0.50 15.48 10.02
N SER A 93 -0.75 15.32 9.54
CA SER A 93 -1.18 14.08 8.89
C SER A 93 -0.45 13.89 7.54
N ILE A 94 -0.49 12.69 7.00
CA ILE A 94 0.12 12.38 5.70
C ILE A 94 -0.47 13.27 4.60
N GLY A 95 -1.80 13.46 4.57
CA GLY A 95 -2.45 14.34 3.61
C GLY A 95 -2.07 15.82 3.75
N GLN A 96 -1.83 16.26 4.99
CA GLN A 96 -1.33 17.61 5.25
C GLN A 96 0.13 17.77 4.81
N MET A 97 0.98 16.77 5.04
CA MET A 97 2.36 16.76 4.54
C MET A 97 2.39 16.75 3.00
N GLN A 98 1.50 16.02 2.34
CA GLN A 98 1.34 16.03 0.88
C GLN A 98 1.03 17.44 0.36
N SER A 99 0.12 18.14 1.03
CA SER A 99 -0.22 19.52 0.68
C SER A 99 0.97 20.48 0.85
N VAL A 100 1.82 20.25 1.85
CA VAL A 100 3.06 21.02 2.03
C VAL A 100 4.05 20.75 0.90
N GLU A 101 4.20 19.50 0.43
CA GLU A 101 5.08 19.19 -0.72
C GLU A 101 4.57 19.85 -2.02
N ILE A 102 3.25 19.93 -2.22
CA ILE A 102 2.68 20.68 -3.34
C ILE A 102 2.96 22.17 -3.19
N ALA A 103 2.77 22.75 -2.00
CA ALA A 103 3.13 24.16 -1.74
C ALA A 103 4.61 24.44 -2.02
N LYS A 104 5.49 23.50 -1.68
CA LYS A 104 6.92 23.54 -2.00
C LYS A 104 7.15 23.55 -3.51
N ALA A 105 6.49 22.66 -4.28
CA ALA A 105 6.60 22.62 -5.74
C ALA A 105 6.14 23.95 -6.38
N VAL A 106 4.99 24.49 -5.94
CA VAL A 106 4.46 25.78 -6.42
C VAL A 106 5.38 26.94 -6.05
N SER A 107 5.98 26.92 -4.85
CA SER A 107 6.94 27.96 -4.40
C SER A 107 8.22 28.03 -5.24
N GLN A 108 8.46 27.05 -6.07
CA GLN A 108 9.57 27.00 -7.03
C GLN A 108 9.19 27.56 -8.40
N HIS A 109 8.00 28.17 -8.53
CA HIS A 109 7.44 28.69 -9.78
C HIS A 109 7.38 27.63 -10.88
N ALA A 110 7.02 26.38 -10.48
CA ALA A 110 6.89 25.29 -11.41
C ALA A 110 5.78 25.57 -12.45
N LYS A 111 6.11 25.39 -13.73
CA LYS A 111 5.17 25.41 -14.84
C LYS A 111 4.51 24.06 -15.04
N ILE A 112 5.25 23.00 -14.71
CA ILE A 112 4.85 21.59 -14.81
C ILE A 112 5.08 20.93 -13.47
N VAL A 113 4.04 20.34 -12.88
CA VAL A 113 4.13 19.58 -11.63
C VAL A 113 3.82 18.11 -11.93
N ILE A 114 4.74 17.24 -11.60
CA ILE A 114 4.57 15.79 -11.70
C ILE A 114 4.12 15.27 -10.33
N LEU A 115 2.99 14.60 -10.29
CA LEU A 115 2.40 13.99 -9.09
C LEU A 115 2.39 12.47 -9.27
N ASP A 116 3.24 11.77 -8.50
CA ASP A 116 3.39 10.31 -8.60
C ASP A 116 2.58 9.63 -7.50
N GLU A 117 1.46 9.00 -7.87
CA GLU A 117 0.49 8.33 -6.97
C GLU A 117 0.16 9.13 -5.68
N PRO A 118 -0.23 10.41 -5.78
CA PRO A 118 -0.28 11.28 -4.61
C PRO A 118 -1.39 10.92 -3.61
N THR A 119 -2.27 9.99 -3.94
CA THR A 119 -3.43 9.60 -3.10
C THR A 119 -3.29 8.22 -2.46
N SER A 120 -2.17 7.55 -2.63
CA SER A 120 -1.98 6.16 -2.19
C SER A 120 -2.17 5.94 -0.67
N SER A 121 -1.99 6.99 0.14
CA SER A 121 -2.07 6.94 1.60
C SER A 121 -3.05 7.98 2.19
N LEU A 122 -3.96 8.51 1.36
CA LEU A 122 -4.90 9.56 1.75
C LEU A 122 -6.30 9.00 2.00
N THR A 123 -7.00 9.60 2.95
CA THR A 123 -8.45 9.42 3.13
C THR A 123 -9.23 10.14 2.03
N ASP A 124 -10.49 9.76 1.80
CA ASP A 124 -11.34 10.37 0.77
C ASP A 124 -11.46 11.90 0.94
N ASN A 125 -11.56 12.39 2.17
CA ASN A 125 -11.61 13.83 2.47
C ASN A 125 -10.29 14.54 2.09
N GLU A 126 -9.15 13.89 2.29
CA GLU A 126 -7.84 14.43 1.93
C GLU A 126 -7.65 14.40 0.40
N VAL A 127 -8.14 13.37 -0.28
CA VAL A 127 -8.17 13.28 -1.75
C VAL A 127 -8.97 14.44 -2.35
N GLU A 128 -10.16 14.72 -1.84
CA GLU A 128 -10.96 15.85 -2.31
C GLU A 128 -10.30 17.21 -2.03
N ALA A 129 -9.57 17.34 -0.91
CA ALA A 129 -8.78 18.54 -0.64
C ALA A 129 -7.63 18.70 -1.65
N LEU A 130 -6.94 17.63 -1.97
CA LEU A 130 -5.89 17.59 -2.98
C LEU A 130 -6.44 17.96 -4.37
N PHE A 131 -7.56 17.40 -4.77
CA PHE A 131 -8.19 17.71 -6.07
C PHE A 131 -8.62 19.18 -6.20
N ARG A 132 -9.04 19.80 -5.11
CA ARG A 132 -9.31 21.25 -5.09
C ARG A 132 -8.04 22.06 -5.37
N ILE A 133 -6.90 21.66 -4.78
CA ILE A 133 -5.62 22.33 -5.04
C ILE A 133 -5.20 22.13 -6.50
N ILE A 134 -5.33 20.91 -7.04
CA ILE A 134 -5.00 20.59 -8.43
C ILE A 134 -5.83 21.42 -9.39
N ARG A 135 -7.15 21.51 -9.20
CA ARG A 135 -8.04 22.32 -10.05
C ARG A 135 -7.70 23.82 -9.99
N ASP A 136 -7.36 24.33 -8.81
CA ASP A 136 -6.94 25.71 -8.63
C ASP A 136 -5.63 26.01 -9.36
N LEU A 137 -4.62 25.16 -9.24
CA LEU A 137 -3.35 25.28 -9.96
C LEU A 137 -3.52 25.19 -11.48
N LYS A 138 -4.35 24.26 -11.96
CA LYS A 138 -4.73 24.13 -13.37
C LYS A 138 -5.36 25.43 -13.89
N SER A 139 -6.28 26.04 -13.13
CA SER A 139 -6.93 27.31 -13.50
C SER A 139 -5.95 28.49 -13.63
N ARG A 140 -4.79 28.40 -12.98
CA ARG A 140 -3.70 29.38 -13.05
C ARG A 140 -2.68 29.07 -14.16
N GLY A 141 -2.93 28.06 -15.01
CA GLY A 141 -2.06 27.68 -16.12
C GLY A 141 -0.90 26.78 -15.76
N VAL A 142 -0.88 26.17 -14.57
CA VAL A 142 0.10 25.13 -14.22
C VAL A 142 -0.33 23.83 -14.90
N SER A 143 0.57 23.25 -15.70
CA SER A 143 0.38 21.93 -16.31
C SER A 143 0.73 20.83 -15.31
N MET A 144 0.00 19.72 -15.33
CA MET A 144 0.25 18.62 -14.41
C MET A 144 0.34 17.29 -15.13
N ILE A 145 1.30 16.47 -14.70
CA ILE A 145 1.39 15.05 -15.05
C ILE A 145 0.98 14.29 -13.78
N TYR A 146 -0.19 13.66 -13.84
CA TYR A 146 -0.77 12.91 -12.72
C TYR A 146 -0.64 11.41 -12.99
N ILE A 147 0.20 10.74 -12.20
CA ILE A 147 0.40 9.30 -12.31
C ILE A 147 -0.50 8.63 -11.29
N SER A 148 -1.41 7.76 -11.75
CA SER A 148 -2.31 6.98 -10.90
C SER A 148 -2.78 5.73 -11.63
N HIS A 149 -3.14 4.71 -10.86
CA HIS A 149 -3.84 3.53 -11.35
C HIS A 149 -5.33 3.52 -10.96
N LYS A 150 -5.82 4.57 -10.27
CA LYS A 150 -7.21 4.69 -9.81
C LYS A 150 -8.05 5.42 -10.86
N MET A 151 -8.89 4.68 -11.59
CA MET A 151 -9.71 5.21 -12.67
C MET A 151 -10.62 6.34 -12.23
N ALA A 152 -11.24 6.24 -11.05
CA ALA A 152 -12.11 7.28 -10.50
C ALA A 152 -11.40 8.63 -10.33
N GLU A 153 -10.12 8.63 -9.99
CA GLU A 153 -9.31 9.84 -9.87
C GLU A 153 -9.01 10.45 -11.24
N ILE A 154 -8.57 9.62 -12.18
CA ILE A 154 -8.25 10.05 -13.55
C ILE A 154 -9.46 10.70 -14.21
N ARG A 155 -10.65 10.11 -14.07
CA ARG A 155 -11.92 10.66 -14.59
C ARG A 155 -12.26 12.03 -14.03
N GLN A 156 -11.88 12.33 -12.80
CA GLN A 156 -12.22 13.58 -12.14
C GLN A 156 -11.33 14.77 -12.51
N ILE A 157 -10.04 14.50 -12.83
CA ILE A 157 -9.04 15.58 -12.90
C ILE A 157 -8.27 15.66 -14.21
N ALA A 158 -8.15 14.55 -14.96
CA ALA A 158 -7.36 14.52 -16.18
C ALA A 158 -8.16 14.95 -17.40
N ASP A 159 -7.49 15.59 -18.37
CA ASP A 159 -8.01 15.91 -19.70
C ASP A 159 -7.66 14.79 -20.67
N ASP A 160 -6.38 14.40 -20.66
CA ASP A 160 -5.82 13.36 -21.51
C ASP A 160 -5.25 12.23 -20.66
N ILE A 161 -5.27 11.03 -21.19
CA ILE A 161 -4.64 9.85 -20.60
C ILE A 161 -3.59 9.28 -21.54
N THR A 162 -2.41 9.03 -21.01
CA THR A 162 -1.35 8.30 -21.69
C THR A 162 -1.09 7.00 -20.94
N ILE A 163 -1.17 5.88 -21.66
CA ILE A 163 -0.96 4.56 -21.09
C ILE A 163 0.45 4.07 -21.42
N MET A 164 1.14 3.64 -20.38
CA MET A 164 2.44 2.96 -20.46
C MET A 164 2.35 1.57 -19.85
N ARG A 165 3.04 0.61 -20.44
CA ARG A 165 3.10 -0.77 -19.95
C ARG A 165 4.51 -1.34 -20.13
N ASP A 166 5.08 -1.89 -19.05
CA ASP A 166 6.44 -2.46 -19.04
C ASP A 166 7.49 -1.49 -19.67
N GLY A 167 7.37 -0.19 -19.38
CA GLY A 167 8.26 0.86 -19.87
C GLY A 167 8.00 1.27 -21.33
N THR A 168 6.98 0.72 -21.99
CA THR A 168 6.64 0.99 -23.40
C THR A 168 5.39 1.87 -23.48
N TYR A 169 5.42 2.87 -24.35
CA TYR A 169 4.24 3.67 -24.71
C TYR A 169 3.22 2.81 -25.45
N VAL A 170 1.96 2.83 -24.97
CA VAL A 170 0.85 2.08 -25.59
C VAL A 170 -0.03 3.00 -26.43
N GLY A 171 -0.39 4.16 -25.92
CA GLY A 171 -1.23 5.13 -26.61
C GLY A 171 -1.65 6.29 -25.73
N SER A 172 -2.28 7.30 -26.37
CA SER A 172 -2.87 8.47 -25.70
C SER A 172 -4.25 8.76 -26.24
N TRP A 173 -5.17 9.15 -25.36
CA TRP A 173 -6.56 9.45 -25.66
C TRP A 173 -7.04 10.66 -24.82
N GLU A 174 -8.05 11.36 -25.28
CA GLU A 174 -8.82 12.23 -24.37
C GLU A 174 -9.59 11.33 -23.39
N VAL A 175 -9.62 11.71 -22.11
CA VAL A 175 -10.24 10.88 -21.05
C VAL A 175 -11.71 10.56 -21.35
N LYS A 176 -12.43 11.48 -22.01
CA LYS A 176 -13.84 11.28 -22.40
C LYS A 176 -14.06 10.24 -23.50
N ASP A 177 -13.02 9.93 -24.31
CA ASP A 177 -13.11 9.10 -25.51
C ASP A 177 -12.71 7.65 -25.29
N ILE A 178 -12.26 7.29 -24.10
CA ILE A 178 -11.82 5.92 -23.76
C ILE A 178 -12.59 5.40 -22.54
N SER A 179 -13.10 4.18 -22.56
CA SER A 179 -13.78 3.55 -21.42
C SER A 179 -12.79 3.02 -20.37
N ASP A 180 -13.27 2.81 -19.13
CA ASP A 180 -12.43 2.23 -18.06
C ASP A 180 -11.95 0.83 -18.42
N ASP A 181 -12.82 0.01 -19.03
CA ASP A 181 -12.46 -1.34 -19.48
C ASP A 181 -11.35 -1.31 -20.53
N GLU A 182 -11.42 -0.37 -21.48
CA GLU A 182 -10.38 -0.23 -22.50
C GLU A 182 -9.07 0.31 -21.88
N ILE A 183 -9.11 1.23 -20.92
CA ILE A 183 -7.92 1.69 -20.18
C ILE A 183 -7.24 0.48 -19.51
N VAL A 184 -8.02 -0.32 -18.76
CA VAL A 184 -7.50 -1.51 -18.05
C VAL A 184 -6.94 -2.52 -19.04
N LYS A 185 -7.63 -2.78 -20.17
CA LYS A 185 -7.17 -3.66 -21.24
C LYS A 185 -5.82 -3.23 -21.81
N GLN A 186 -5.67 -1.93 -22.08
CA GLN A 186 -4.41 -1.37 -22.61
C GLN A 186 -3.28 -1.41 -21.59
N MET A 187 -3.56 -1.16 -20.31
CA MET A 187 -2.57 -1.24 -19.21
C MET A 187 -2.08 -2.68 -19.00
N VAL A 188 -2.97 -3.67 -19.04
CA VAL A 188 -2.65 -5.08 -18.75
C VAL A 188 -2.20 -5.84 -20.01
N GLY A 189 -2.63 -5.40 -21.19
CA GLY A 189 -2.23 -5.99 -22.48
C GLY A 189 -2.97 -7.27 -22.87
N ARG A 190 -4.04 -7.59 -22.16
CA ARG A 190 -4.99 -8.68 -22.46
C ARG A 190 -6.38 -8.22 -22.06
N GLU A 191 -7.40 -8.79 -22.68
CA GLU A 191 -8.77 -8.60 -22.22
C GLU A 191 -8.87 -9.20 -20.82
N LEU A 192 -8.99 -8.35 -19.80
CA LEU A 192 -9.48 -8.78 -18.51
C LEU A 192 -11.00 -8.78 -18.64
N THR A 193 -11.56 -9.91 -19.02
CA THR A 193 -13.02 -10.11 -19.01
C THR A 193 -13.59 -9.95 -17.59
N ASN A 194 -12.73 -10.08 -16.57
CA ASN A 194 -13.04 -9.82 -15.16
C ASN A 194 -11.82 -9.21 -14.46
N VAL A 195 -12.03 -8.21 -13.61
CA VAL A 195 -11.01 -7.59 -12.73
C VAL A 195 -10.45 -8.61 -11.75
N TYR A 196 -11.24 -9.61 -11.38
CA TYR A 196 -10.90 -10.71 -10.49
C TYR A 196 -10.92 -12.03 -11.27
N PRO A 197 -10.05 -13.02 -10.92
CA PRO A 197 -10.13 -14.36 -11.48
C PRO A 197 -11.50 -15.00 -11.21
N PRO A 198 -11.96 -15.95 -12.05
CA PRO A 198 -13.17 -16.71 -11.77
C PRO A 198 -13.10 -17.32 -10.38
N LYS A 199 -14.15 -17.09 -9.59
CA LYS A 199 -14.25 -17.57 -8.21
C LYS A 199 -14.93 -18.93 -8.23
N GLU A 200 -14.15 -19.97 -7.97
CA GLU A 200 -14.67 -21.31 -7.70
C GLU A 200 -14.55 -21.60 -6.21
N ASP A 201 -15.48 -22.33 -5.65
CA ASP A 201 -15.47 -22.70 -4.23
C ASP A 201 -14.68 -23.99 -4.03
N TYR A 202 -13.51 -23.87 -3.43
CA TYR A 202 -12.62 -24.99 -3.09
C TYR A 202 -12.71 -25.38 -1.61
N ARG A 203 -13.63 -24.77 -0.86
CA ARG A 203 -13.82 -25.06 0.57
C ARG A 203 -14.21 -26.50 0.81
N THR A 204 -13.65 -27.08 1.85
CA THR A 204 -14.08 -28.36 2.42
C THR A 204 -14.74 -28.12 3.78
N ASP A 205 -15.33 -29.16 4.38
CA ASP A 205 -15.91 -29.05 5.72
C ASP A 205 -14.86 -29.06 6.84
N GLU A 206 -13.58 -29.27 6.52
CA GLU A 206 -12.48 -29.31 7.49
C GLU A 206 -12.15 -27.91 8.01
N THR A 207 -12.37 -27.66 9.31
CA THR A 207 -11.89 -26.44 9.99
C THR A 207 -10.40 -26.60 10.30
N ILE A 208 -9.56 -25.72 9.72
CA ILE A 208 -8.11 -25.76 9.90
C ILE A 208 -7.58 -24.70 10.86
N LEU A 209 -8.34 -23.64 11.09
CA LEU A 209 -8.10 -22.65 12.13
C LEU A 209 -9.40 -22.38 12.87
N LYS A 210 -9.35 -22.45 14.19
CA LYS A 210 -10.46 -22.06 15.06
C LYS A 210 -9.95 -21.09 16.11
N VAL A 211 -10.59 -19.95 16.21
CA VAL A 211 -10.30 -18.90 17.19
C VAL A 211 -11.53 -18.72 18.05
N GLU A 212 -11.38 -18.79 19.38
CA GLU A 212 -12.48 -18.66 20.32
C GLU A 212 -12.14 -17.62 21.39
N HIS A 213 -13.03 -16.64 21.56
CA HIS A 213 -13.01 -15.61 22.60
C HIS A 213 -11.67 -14.87 22.72
N LEU A 214 -11.03 -14.58 21.57
CA LEU A 214 -9.72 -13.93 21.53
C LEU A 214 -9.83 -12.47 21.97
N CYS A 215 -9.05 -12.11 23.00
CA CYS A 215 -9.00 -10.74 23.53
C CYS A 215 -7.56 -10.23 23.55
N SER A 216 -7.39 -8.98 23.16
CA SER A 216 -6.14 -8.23 23.33
C SER A 216 -5.90 -7.86 24.80
N ILE A 217 -4.62 -7.70 25.18
CA ILE A 217 -4.24 -7.07 26.47
C ILE A 217 -4.62 -5.58 26.54
N HIS A 218 -4.91 -4.96 25.39
CA HIS A 218 -5.31 -3.55 25.29
C HIS A 218 -6.83 -3.46 25.10
N GLU A 219 -7.54 -2.84 26.04
CA GLU A 219 -9.01 -2.71 26.03
C GLU A 219 -9.59 -2.06 24.77
N ARG A 220 -8.81 -1.18 24.12
CA ARG A 220 -9.22 -0.48 22.88
C ARG A 220 -8.88 -1.24 21.60
N SER A 221 -8.34 -2.45 21.72
CA SER A 221 -8.04 -3.30 20.58
C SER A 221 -9.13 -4.36 20.41
N PHE A 222 -8.82 -5.50 19.78
CA PHE A 222 -9.81 -6.56 19.55
C PHE A 222 -10.25 -7.25 20.86
N GLN A 223 -11.56 -7.53 20.99
CA GLN A 223 -12.18 -8.12 22.18
C GLN A 223 -13.23 -9.15 21.79
N ASP A 224 -13.19 -10.30 22.43
CA ASP A 224 -14.14 -11.40 22.31
C ASP A 224 -14.39 -11.85 20.85
N CYS A 225 -13.30 -11.97 20.07
CA CYS A 225 -13.37 -12.36 18.68
C CYS A 225 -13.35 -13.89 18.54
N SER A 226 -14.32 -14.43 17.79
CA SER A 226 -14.44 -15.87 17.52
C SER A 226 -14.75 -16.09 16.04
N PHE A 227 -13.99 -16.96 15.38
CA PHE A 227 -14.21 -17.33 13.98
C PHE A 227 -13.50 -18.64 13.63
N GLU A 228 -13.87 -19.21 12.49
CA GLU A 228 -13.25 -20.41 11.94
C GLU A 228 -12.77 -20.14 10.50
N LEU A 229 -11.74 -20.86 10.06
CA LEU A 229 -11.25 -20.90 8.67
C LEU A 229 -11.31 -22.34 8.19
N LYS A 230 -11.92 -22.55 7.04
CA LYS A 230 -12.02 -23.87 6.41
C LYS A 230 -10.87 -24.12 5.44
N ARG A 231 -10.53 -25.39 5.21
CA ARG A 231 -9.53 -25.76 4.20
C ARG A 231 -10.00 -25.36 2.80
N GLY A 232 -9.11 -24.75 2.03
CA GLY A 232 -9.41 -24.27 0.67
C GLY A 232 -10.23 -22.97 0.63
N GLU A 233 -10.37 -22.27 1.76
CA GLU A 233 -11.14 -21.02 1.88
C GLU A 233 -10.25 -19.80 1.69
N ILE A 234 -10.77 -18.76 1.02
CA ILE A 234 -10.32 -17.37 1.15
C ILE A 234 -11.33 -16.67 2.05
N LEU A 235 -10.96 -16.44 3.31
CA LEU A 235 -11.76 -15.73 4.30
C LEU A 235 -11.36 -14.27 4.32
N GLY A 236 -12.28 -13.38 3.94
CA GLY A 236 -12.06 -11.93 3.94
C GLY A 236 -12.30 -11.30 5.32
N PHE A 237 -11.50 -10.32 5.68
CA PHE A 237 -11.73 -9.46 6.84
C PHE A 237 -11.92 -8.02 6.39
N GLY A 238 -13.16 -7.51 6.53
CA GLY A 238 -13.59 -6.15 6.21
C GLY A 238 -13.76 -5.29 7.46
N GLY A 239 -13.83 -3.97 7.25
CA GLY A 239 -14.07 -2.96 8.29
C GLY A 239 -13.38 -1.64 7.98
N LEU A 240 -13.75 -0.59 8.70
CA LEU A 240 -13.15 0.73 8.56
C LEU A 240 -11.70 0.75 9.07
N VAL A 241 -10.94 1.78 8.71
CA VAL A 241 -9.60 2.02 9.25
C VAL A 241 -9.68 2.09 10.77
N GLY A 242 -8.81 1.34 11.46
CA GLY A 242 -8.83 1.22 12.92
C GLY A 242 -9.78 0.16 13.49
N ALA A 243 -10.44 -0.66 12.65
CA ALA A 243 -11.30 -1.75 13.10
C ALA A 243 -10.55 -2.88 13.84
N GLN A 244 -9.23 -2.85 13.93
CA GLN A 244 -8.36 -3.78 14.66
C GLN A 244 -8.20 -5.15 13.99
N ARG A 245 -8.37 -5.23 12.68
CA ARG A 245 -8.18 -6.43 11.87
C ARG A 245 -6.73 -6.91 11.87
N THR A 246 -5.81 -6.02 11.52
CA THR A 246 -4.35 -6.25 11.53
C THR A 246 -3.87 -6.69 12.89
N GLU A 247 -4.27 -5.98 13.97
CA GLU A 247 -3.86 -6.26 15.33
C GLU A 247 -4.27 -7.67 15.78
N MET A 248 -5.46 -8.10 15.40
CA MET A 248 -5.94 -9.45 15.71
C MET A 248 -5.13 -10.53 14.96
N MET A 249 -4.83 -10.33 13.68
CA MET A 249 -4.03 -11.27 12.89
C MET A 249 -2.57 -11.31 13.34
N GLU A 250 -1.99 -10.16 13.71
CA GLU A 250 -0.67 -10.09 14.33
C GLU A 250 -0.62 -10.86 15.66
N ALA A 251 -1.71 -10.84 16.45
CA ALA A 251 -1.79 -11.61 17.68
C ALA A 251 -1.87 -13.13 17.41
N ILE A 252 -2.65 -13.55 16.42
CA ILE A 252 -2.71 -14.95 15.99
C ILE A 252 -1.36 -15.43 15.46
N PHE A 253 -0.60 -14.55 14.81
CA PHE A 253 0.75 -14.86 14.33
C PHE A 253 1.84 -14.76 15.40
N GLY A 254 1.50 -14.29 16.63
CA GLY A 254 2.45 -14.18 17.75
C GLY A 254 3.29 -12.90 17.77
N MET A 255 2.91 -11.87 17.00
CA MET A 255 3.55 -10.55 17.02
C MET A 255 3.00 -9.67 18.14
N ARG A 256 1.80 -9.99 18.67
CA ARG A 256 1.16 -9.30 19.80
C ARG A 256 0.73 -10.30 20.88
N HIS A 257 0.68 -9.83 22.12
CA HIS A 257 0.19 -10.65 23.22
C HIS A 257 -1.34 -10.62 23.31
N ILE A 258 -1.92 -11.77 23.65
CA ILE A 258 -3.35 -11.94 23.96
C ILE A 258 -3.56 -11.96 25.47
N ALA A 259 -4.71 -11.47 25.94
CA ALA A 259 -5.13 -11.55 27.32
C ALA A 259 -5.85 -12.87 27.62
N SER A 260 -6.70 -13.31 26.70
CA SER A 260 -7.48 -14.54 26.80
C SER A 260 -7.91 -15.06 25.43
N GLY A 261 -8.50 -16.23 25.39
CA GLY A 261 -8.96 -16.91 24.20
C GLY A 261 -8.12 -18.12 23.84
N THR A 262 -8.55 -18.85 22.84
CA THR A 262 -7.86 -20.05 22.35
C THR A 262 -7.72 -20.01 20.84
N VAL A 263 -6.59 -20.53 20.36
CA VAL A 263 -6.30 -20.76 18.95
C VAL A 263 -6.07 -22.24 18.74
N GLU A 264 -6.78 -22.81 17.79
CA GLU A 264 -6.63 -24.21 17.37
C GLU A 264 -6.24 -24.24 15.88
N VAL A 265 -5.17 -24.97 15.56
CA VAL A 265 -4.67 -25.12 14.21
C VAL A 265 -4.63 -26.60 13.86
N LEU A 266 -5.23 -26.99 12.74
CA LEU A 266 -5.31 -28.40 12.27
C LEU A 266 -5.83 -29.33 13.37
N GLY A 267 -6.88 -28.93 14.11
CA GLY A 267 -7.52 -29.69 15.19
C GLY A 267 -6.71 -29.76 16.49
N LYS A 268 -5.66 -28.95 16.63
CA LYS A 268 -4.82 -28.93 17.86
C LYS A 268 -4.80 -27.55 18.47
N LYS A 269 -5.06 -27.45 19.78
CA LYS A 269 -4.85 -26.21 20.52
C LYS A 269 -3.36 -25.88 20.56
N VAL A 270 -3.05 -24.64 20.14
CA VAL A 270 -1.68 -24.14 20.07
C VAL A 270 -1.48 -22.94 20.99
N ASN A 271 -0.27 -22.74 21.46
CA ASN A 271 0.11 -21.60 22.27
C ASN A 271 1.17 -20.79 21.53
N ILE A 272 0.71 -19.81 20.78
CA ILE A 272 1.55 -18.95 19.93
C ILE A 272 1.93 -17.71 20.74
N LYS A 273 3.21 -17.56 21.05
CA LYS A 273 3.78 -16.42 21.80
C LYS A 273 4.72 -15.57 20.96
N LYS A 274 5.22 -16.12 19.86
CA LYS A 274 6.16 -15.49 18.94
C LYS A 274 5.94 -16.04 17.52
N PRO A 275 6.38 -15.32 16.48
CA PRO A 275 6.18 -15.74 15.08
C PRO A 275 6.69 -17.14 14.74
N GLU A 276 7.79 -17.59 15.37
CA GLU A 276 8.31 -18.93 15.13
C GLU A 276 7.32 -20.03 15.54
N ASP A 277 6.54 -19.78 16.61
CA ASP A 277 5.52 -20.74 17.05
C ASP A 277 4.40 -20.85 15.99
N ALA A 278 4.03 -19.75 15.33
CA ALA A 278 3.05 -19.74 14.24
C ALA A 278 3.58 -20.49 13.00
N ILE A 279 4.83 -20.22 12.62
CA ILE A 279 5.51 -20.90 11.51
C ILE A 279 5.57 -22.41 11.75
N ASP A 280 5.95 -22.84 12.94
CA ASP A 280 6.02 -24.27 13.32
C ASP A 280 4.63 -24.93 13.35
N ASN A 281 3.55 -24.13 13.42
CA ASN A 281 2.14 -24.56 13.30
C ASN A 281 1.52 -24.24 11.92
N SER A 282 2.33 -24.19 10.86
CA SER A 282 1.89 -24.06 9.47
C SER A 282 1.15 -22.74 9.14
N ILE A 283 1.42 -21.65 9.86
CA ILE A 283 0.89 -20.33 9.57
C ILE A 283 1.99 -19.44 8.99
N GLY A 284 1.70 -18.76 7.88
CA GLY A 284 2.52 -17.68 7.33
C GLY A 284 1.76 -16.36 7.38
N MET A 285 2.47 -15.21 7.42
CA MET A 285 1.82 -13.89 7.44
C MET A 285 2.56 -12.88 6.57
N ILE A 286 1.82 -12.27 5.67
CA ILE A 286 2.24 -11.09 4.91
C ILE A 286 1.67 -9.86 5.63
N THR A 287 2.54 -8.92 5.98
CA THR A 287 2.19 -7.71 6.74
C THR A 287 1.80 -6.56 5.81
N GLU A 288 0.99 -5.62 6.30
CA GLU A 288 0.50 -4.45 5.57
C GLU A 288 1.65 -3.59 5.01
N ASP A 289 2.64 -3.28 5.85
CA ASP A 289 3.80 -2.46 5.44
C ASP A 289 4.85 -3.30 4.72
N ARG A 290 4.69 -3.39 3.39
CA ARG A 290 5.63 -4.12 2.54
C ARG A 290 7.07 -3.67 2.73
N ARG A 291 7.34 -2.37 2.83
CA ARG A 291 8.71 -1.82 2.85
C ARG A 291 9.33 -1.80 4.24
N GLY A 292 8.56 -1.48 5.26
CA GLY A 292 9.06 -1.39 6.63
C GLY A 292 9.21 -2.75 7.30
N THR A 293 8.26 -3.66 7.07
CA THR A 293 8.22 -4.98 7.73
C THR A 293 8.25 -6.16 6.77
N GLY A 294 7.81 -5.95 5.52
CA GLY A 294 7.70 -7.02 4.54
C GLY A 294 9.02 -7.41 3.90
N ILE A 295 9.91 -6.48 3.51
CA ILE A 295 11.16 -6.75 2.81
C ILE A 295 12.39 -6.30 3.60
N LEU A 296 13.51 -6.97 3.34
CA LEU A 296 14.84 -6.53 3.76
C LEU A 296 15.51 -5.89 2.54
N GLY A 297 15.30 -4.58 2.36
CA GLY A 297 15.63 -3.84 1.13
C GLY A 297 17.10 -3.93 0.69
N CYS A 298 18.02 -4.02 1.65
CA CYS A 298 19.46 -4.13 1.40
C CYS A 298 19.92 -5.56 1.04
N LEU A 299 19.03 -6.56 1.10
CA LEU A 299 19.34 -7.96 0.83
C LEU A 299 18.85 -8.38 -0.57
N SER A 300 19.42 -9.50 -1.03
CA SER A 300 19.06 -10.11 -2.31
C SER A 300 17.67 -10.76 -2.27
N ILE A 301 17.14 -11.10 -3.45
CA ILE A 301 15.93 -11.91 -3.58
C ILE A 301 16.12 -13.28 -2.93
N ASN A 302 17.31 -13.89 -3.08
CA ASN A 302 17.63 -15.16 -2.43
C ASN A 302 17.44 -15.07 -0.93
N ASP A 303 18.05 -14.07 -0.29
CA ASP A 303 17.98 -13.90 1.16
C ASP A 303 16.55 -13.58 1.61
N ASN A 304 15.86 -12.68 0.91
CA ASN A 304 14.48 -12.32 1.20
C ASN A 304 13.52 -13.51 1.09
N THR A 305 13.73 -14.41 0.13
CA THR A 305 12.90 -15.60 -0.06
C THR A 305 13.19 -16.66 1.01
N ALA A 306 14.46 -16.87 1.37
CA ALA A 306 14.83 -17.99 2.21
C ALA A 306 14.84 -17.69 3.72
N ILE A 307 14.82 -16.40 4.13
CA ILE A 307 15.08 -16.01 5.51
C ILE A 307 14.15 -16.68 6.54
N ALA A 308 12.86 -16.81 6.23
CA ALA A 308 11.89 -17.44 7.11
C ALA A 308 12.03 -18.99 7.14
N SER A 309 12.75 -19.56 6.19
CA SER A 309 12.90 -21.02 6.01
C SER A 309 14.34 -21.52 6.13
N TYR A 310 15.30 -20.69 6.52
CA TYR A 310 16.71 -21.10 6.68
C TYR A 310 16.88 -22.32 7.58
N LYS A 311 16.04 -22.48 8.61
CA LYS A 311 16.02 -23.67 9.49
C LYS A 311 15.93 -24.97 8.67
N ASN A 312 15.18 -24.97 7.56
CA ASN A 312 14.97 -26.14 6.69
C ASN A 312 16.18 -26.45 5.80
N TYR A 313 17.09 -25.49 5.64
CA TYR A 313 18.28 -25.60 4.77
C TYR A 313 19.58 -25.55 5.55
N THR A 314 19.53 -25.62 6.89
CA THR A 314 20.69 -25.53 7.76
C THR A 314 21.06 -26.93 8.30
N ASN A 315 22.28 -27.36 8.07
CA ASN A 315 22.83 -28.57 8.65
C ASN A 315 24.04 -28.22 9.56
N ASN A 316 23.98 -28.62 10.81
CA ASN A 316 25.06 -28.36 11.81
C ASN A 316 25.46 -26.85 11.88
N GLY A 317 24.48 -25.93 11.76
CA GLY A 317 24.74 -24.50 11.81
C GLY A 317 25.24 -23.88 10.49
N VAL A 318 25.38 -24.65 9.43
CA VAL A 318 25.82 -24.20 8.11
C VAL A 318 24.63 -24.23 7.12
N ILE A 319 24.39 -23.14 6.44
CA ILE A 319 23.33 -23.04 5.42
C ILE A 319 23.79 -23.74 4.13
N ASP A 320 22.97 -24.64 3.62
CA ASP A 320 23.14 -25.26 2.30
C ASP A 320 22.69 -24.31 1.19
N GLN A 321 23.63 -23.48 0.71
CA GLN A 321 23.37 -22.48 -0.31
C GLN A 321 22.80 -23.07 -1.62
N LYS A 322 23.18 -24.30 -1.97
CA LYS A 322 22.67 -24.96 -3.19
C LYS A 322 21.17 -25.24 -3.08
N LYS A 323 20.72 -25.68 -1.90
CA LYS A 323 19.27 -25.87 -1.65
C LYS A 323 18.51 -24.56 -1.66
N VAL A 324 19.06 -23.52 -1.03
CA VAL A 324 18.48 -22.17 -1.06
C VAL A 324 18.33 -21.68 -2.51
N ASP A 325 19.40 -21.73 -3.29
CA ASP A 325 19.38 -21.29 -4.69
C ASP A 325 18.36 -22.08 -5.55
N ALA A 326 18.22 -23.38 -5.29
CA ALA A 326 17.25 -24.22 -5.99
C ALA A 326 15.80 -23.82 -5.67
N VAL A 327 15.48 -23.60 -4.38
CA VAL A 327 14.14 -23.17 -3.94
C VAL A 327 13.80 -21.78 -4.47
N VAL A 328 14.74 -20.86 -4.43
CA VAL A 328 14.53 -19.49 -4.95
C VAL A 328 14.32 -19.53 -6.46
N LYS A 329 15.10 -20.31 -7.19
CA LYS A 329 14.93 -20.47 -8.63
C LYS A 329 13.54 -21.04 -8.99
N ASP A 330 13.08 -22.03 -8.26
CA ASP A 330 11.73 -22.62 -8.42
C ASP A 330 10.64 -21.57 -8.12
N SER A 331 10.81 -20.80 -7.04
CA SER A 331 9.88 -19.72 -6.66
C SER A 331 9.80 -18.61 -7.72
N ILE A 332 10.95 -18.19 -8.27
CA ILE A 332 11.02 -17.20 -9.36
C ILE A 332 10.22 -17.68 -10.58
N GLN A 333 10.35 -18.95 -10.91
CA GLN A 333 9.63 -19.54 -12.06
C GLN A 333 8.14 -19.68 -11.78
N LYS A 334 7.76 -20.29 -10.65
CA LYS A 334 6.36 -20.55 -10.29
C LYS A 334 5.52 -19.28 -10.13
N LEU A 335 6.10 -18.25 -9.51
CA LEU A 335 5.41 -16.98 -9.27
C LEU A 335 5.66 -15.94 -10.36
N ASN A 336 6.38 -16.33 -11.44
CA ASN A 336 6.72 -15.44 -12.54
C ASN A 336 7.31 -14.10 -12.05
N ILE A 337 8.34 -14.16 -11.19
CA ILE A 337 9.01 -12.98 -10.65
C ILE A 337 9.94 -12.40 -11.73
N LYS A 338 9.66 -11.19 -12.18
CA LYS A 338 10.48 -10.49 -13.18
C LYS A 338 11.77 -9.98 -12.53
N THR A 339 12.86 -10.73 -12.70
CA THR A 339 14.20 -10.39 -12.18
C THR A 339 15.31 -10.97 -13.05
N PRO A 340 16.46 -10.29 -13.18
CA PRO A 340 17.64 -10.86 -13.85
C PRO A 340 18.20 -12.10 -13.14
N SER A 341 18.19 -12.11 -11.80
CA SER A 341 18.70 -13.23 -10.99
C SER A 341 18.21 -13.14 -9.55
N GLY A 342 18.32 -14.24 -8.79
CA GLY A 342 18.05 -14.25 -7.36
C GLY A 342 19.05 -13.42 -6.52
N LYS A 343 20.20 -13.01 -7.08
CA LYS A 343 21.19 -12.14 -6.44
C LYS A 343 20.85 -10.64 -6.54
N THR A 344 19.85 -10.29 -7.34
CA THR A 344 19.38 -8.91 -7.47
C THR A 344 18.84 -8.39 -6.14
N LEU A 345 19.15 -7.14 -5.79
CA LEU A 345 18.60 -6.52 -4.57
C LEU A 345 17.09 -6.34 -4.71
N ILE A 346 16.34 -6.73 -3.68
CA ILE A 346 14.87 -6.70 -3.71
C ILE A 346 14.32 -5.28 -3.92
N GLN A 347 14.98 -4.26 -3.40
CA GLN A 347 14.57 -2.85 -3.55
C GLN A 347 14.54 -2.35 -5.00
N SER A 348 15.25 -3.03 -5.93
CA SER A 348 15.26 -2.67 -7.35
C SER A 348 14.06 -3.22 -8.14
N LEU A 349 13.26 -4.09 -7.53
CA LEU A 349 12.07 -4.66 -8.15
C LEU A 349 10.87 -3.72 -8.06
N SER A 350 9.92 -3.86 -9.02
CA SER A 350 8.59 -3.23 -8.90
C SER A 350 7.82 -3.76 -7.70
N GLY A 351 6.83 -3.00 -7.21
CA GLY A 351 6.00 -3.37 -6.06
C GLY A 351 5.38 -4.76 -6.18
N GLY A 352 4.82 -5.09 -7.34
CA GLY A 352 4.23 -6.41 -7.59
C GLY A 352 5.25 -7.55 -7.52
N ASN A 353 6.48 -7.34 -8.04
CA ASN A 353 7.53 -8.37 -7.94
C ASN A 353 8.09 -8.49 -6.52
N GLN A 354 8.19 -7.38 -5.75
CA GLN A 354 8.51 -7.43 -4.32
C GLN A 354 7.48 -8.27 -3.56
N GLN A 355 6.20 -8.06 -3.82
CA GLN A 355 5.11 -8.81 -3.19
C GLN A 355 5.18 -10.30 -3.49
N LYS A 356 5.47 -10.68 -4.74
CA LYS A 356 5.69 -12.07 -5.11
C LYS A 356 6.87 -12.71 -4.38
N VAL A 357 7.96 -11.95 -4.12
CA VAL A 357 9.09 -12.43 -3.31
C VAL A 357 8.66 -12.66 -1.85
N ILE A 358 7.81 -11.79 -1.28
CA ILE A 358 7.27 -11.99 0.06
C ILE A 358 6.38 -13.24 0.12
N ILE A 359 5.51 -13.44 -0.88
CA ILE A 359 4.70 -14.66 -1.00
C ILE A 359 5.62 -15.88 -1.10
N ALA A 360 6.66 -15.84 -1.94
CA ALA A 360 7.65 -16.92 -2.09
C ALA A 360 8.32 -17.27 -0.76
N ARG A 361 8.66 -16.27 0.08
CA ARG A 361 9.24 -16.47 1.42
C ARG A 361 8.39 -17.39 2.28
N TRP A 362 7.08 -17.12 2.31
CA TRP A 362 6.17 -17.90 3.13
C TRP A 362 5.92 -19.28 2.52
N LEU A 363 5.76 -19.37 1.19
CA LEU A 363 5.58 -20.64 0.50
C LEU A 363 6.80 -21.57 0.64
N ALA A 364 8.01 -21.04 0.87
CA ALA A 364 9.19 -21.83 1.16
C ALA A 364 9.09 -22.65 2.48
N ASN A 365 8.17 -22.27 3.39
CA ASN A 365 7.82 -23.03 4.59
C ASN A 365 6.62 -23.96 4.38
N ASN A 366 6.01 -23.96 3.19
CA ASN A 366 4.83 -24.75 2.86
C ASN A 366 3.67 -24.61 3.87
N PRO A 367 3.21 -23.40 4.24
CA PRO A 367 2.16 -23.21 5.24
C PRO A 367 0.84 -23.80 4.75
N ASP A 368 -0.03 -24.25 5.68
CA ASP A 368 -1.43 -24.58 5.39
C ASP A 368 -2.31 -23.33 5.39
N ILE A 369 -1.95 -22.35 6.22
CA ILE A 369 -2.66 -21.08 6.41
C ILE A 369 -1.76 -19.91 6.06
N LEU A 370 -2.26 -19.02 5.20
CA LEU A 370 -1.54 -17.79 4.84
C LEU A 370 -2.41 -16.57 5.18
N ILE A 371 -1.96 -15.77 6.13
CA ILE A 371 -2.56 -14.46 6.44
C ILE A 371 -1.96 -13.43 5.49
N MET A 372 -2.79 -12.71 4.77
CA MET A 372 -2.39 -11.70 3.79
C MET A 372 -3.03 -10.36 4.16
N ASP A 373 -2.25 -9.48 4.76
CA ASP A 373 -2.73 -8.15 5.15
C ASP A 373 -2.40 -7.15 4.06
N GLU A 374 -3.44 -6.57 3.45
CA GLU A 374 -3.39 -5.63 2.33
C GLU A 374 -2.46 -6.12 1.19
N PRO A 375 -2.67 -7.35 0.66
CA PRO A 375 -1.71 -8.01 -0.23
C PRO A 375 -1.44 -7.26 -1.53
N THR A 376 -2.31 -6.37 -1.94
CA THR A 376 -2.25 -5.66 -3.22
C THR A 376 -2.07 -4.15 -3.06
N ARG A 377 -1.83 -3.67 -1.83
CA ARG A 377 -1.67 -2.23 -1.57
C ARG A 377 -0.44 -1.66 -2.27
N GLY A 378 -0.62 -0.57 -3.02
CA GLY A 378 0.45 0.09 -3.76
C GLY A 378 1.06 -0.79 -4.86
N ILE A 379 0.23 -1.62 -5.49
CA ILE A 379 0.60 -2.48 -6.62
C ILE A 379 -0.28 -2.10 -7.81
N ASP A 380 0.28 -2.10 -9.01
CA ASP A 380 -0.45 -1.81 -10.25
C ASP A 380 -1.50 -2.89 -10.57
N VAL A 381 -2.52 -2.50 -11.36
CA VAL A 381 -3.70 -3.35 -11.66
C VAL A 381 -3.30 -4.70 -12.27
N GLY A 382 -2.29 -4.71 -13.14
CA GLY A 382 -1.82 -5.96 -13.76
C GLY A 382 -1.19 -6.91 -12.75
N ALA A 383 -0.37 -6.37 -11.86
CA ALA A 383 0.26 -7.15 -10.81
C ALA A 383 -0.75 -7.56 -9.71
N LYS A 384 -1.79 -6.75 -9.41
CA LYS A 384 -2.90 -7.18 -8.53
C LYS A 384 -3.55 -8.46 -9.04
N TYR A 385 -3.90 -8.50 -10.32
CA TYR A 385 -4.49 -9.69 -10.92
C TYR A 385 -3.60 -10.94 -10.80
N GLU A 386 -2.28 -10.77 -10.98
CA GLU A 386 -1.33 -11.89 -10.81
C GLU A 386 -1.29 -12.39 -9.35
N ILE A 387 -1.40 -11.50 -8.36
CA ILE A 387 -1.50 -11.88 -6.94
C ILE A 387 -2.81 -12.64 -6.67
N TYR A 388 -3.95 -12.17 -7.21
CA TYR A 388 -5.22 -12.86 -7.09
C TYR A 388 -5.16 -14.28 -7.69
N GLN A 389 -4.51 -14.42 -8.86
CA GLN A 389 -4.33 -15.72 -9.48
C GLN A 389 -3.49 -16.66 -8.60
N ILE A 390 -2.42 -16.15 -7.98
CA ILE A 390 -1.62 -16.91 -7.01
C ILE A 390 -2.49 -17.36 -5.83
N MET A 391 -3.34 -16.49 -5.29
CA MET A 391 -4.24 -16.86 -4.18
C MET A 391 -5.21 -17.98 -4.58
N ILE A 392 -5.82 -17.89 -5.75
CA ILE A 392 -6.71 -18.96 -6.29
C ILE A 392 -5.92 -20.27 -6.48
N ASP A 393 -4.72 -20.21 -7.04
CA ASP A 393 -3.90 -21.40 -7.26
C ASP A 393 -3.47 -22.07 -5.93
N LEU A 394 -3.29 -21.28 -4.86
CA LEU A 394 -2.99 -21.79 -3.52
C LEU A 394 -4.19 -22.52 -2.91
N VAL A 395 -5.40 -21.94 -2.99
CA VAL A 395 -6.58 -22.61 -2.43
C VAL A 395 -6.98 -23.85 -3.22
N LYS A 396 -6.74 -23.90 -4.54
CA LYS A 396 -6.84 -25.10 -5.36
C LYS A 396 -5.92 -26.23 -4.88
N GLN A 397 -4.77 -25.88 -4.29
CA GLN A 397 -3.82 -26.84 -3.72
C GLN A 397 -4.17 -27.24 -2.27
N GLY A 398 -5.32 -26.82 -1.75
CA GLY A 398 -5.79 -27.10 -0.38
C GLY A 398 -5.17 -26.21 0.69
N LYS A 399 -4.50 -25.11 0.31
CA LYS A 399 -4.10 -24.04 1.24
C LYS A 399 -5.32 -23.19 1.58
N SER A 400 -5.24 -22.42 2.67
CA SER A 400 -6.31 -21.50 3.04
C SER A 400 -5.74 -20.13 3.35
N ILE A 401 -6.51 -19.11 3.03
CA ILE A 401 -6.05 -17.72 3.09
C ILE A 401 -7.00 -16.91 3.96
N ILE A 402 -6.43 -16.14 4.88
CA ILE A 402 -7.11 -15.00 5.51
C ILE A 402 -6.65 -13.76 4.79
N MET A 403 -7.59 -13.04 4.18
CA MET A 403 -7.29 -11.83 3.43
C MET A 403 -7.88 -10.61 4.13
N ILE A 404 -7.03 -9.67 4.53
CA ILE A 404 -7.45 -8.37 5.02
C ILE A 404 -7.32 -7.38 3.86
N SER A 405 -8.37 -6.62 3.58
CA SER A 405 -8.29 -5.52 2.61
C SER A 405 -9.18 -4.35 3.03
N SER A 406 -8.71 -3.15 2.75
CA SER A 406 -9.48 -1.90 2.83
C SER A 406 -10.30 -1.65 1.56
N GLU A 407 -9.99 -2.34 0.46
CA GLU A 407 -10.71 -2.23 -0.80
C GLU A 407 -11.90 -3.21 -0.81
N MET A 408 -13.12 -2.72 -0.57
CA MET A 408 -14.34 -3.57 -0.56
C MET A 408 -14.55 -4.37 -1.85
N PRO A 409 -14.33 -3.80 -3.05
CA PRO A 409 -14.44 -4.58 -4.29
C PRO A 409 -13.49 -5.79 -4.32
N GLU A 410 -12.29 -5.66 -3.74
CA GLU A 410 -11.31 -6.74 -3.63
C GLU A 410 -11.80 -7.85 -2.70
N LEU A 411 -12.32 -7.48 -1.51
CA LEU A 411 -12.91 -8.45 -0.58
C LEU A 411 -14.06 -9.22 -1.23
N ILE A 412 -15.00 -8.52 -1.86
CA ILE A 412 -16.15 -9.11 -2.54
C ILE A 412 -15.70 -10.01 -3.68
N GLY A 413 -14.72 -9.56 -4.48
CA GLY A 413 -14.25 -10.30 -5.64
C GLY A 413 -13.46 -11.56 -5.31
N MET A 414 -12.73 -11.57 -4.19
CA MET A 414 -11.80 -12.66 -3.87
C MET A 414 -12.24 -13.59 -2.76
N SER A 415 -13.04 -13.13 -1.78
CA SER A 415 -13.36 -13.91 -0.58
C SER A 415 -14.56 -14.83 -0.81
N ASN A 416 -14.51 -16.04 -0.25
CA ASN A 416 -15.65 -16.94 -0.20
C ASN A 416 -16.70 -16.43 0.81
N ARG A 417 -16.20 -15.89 1.93
CA ARG A 417 -16.95 -15.37 3.07
C ARG A 417 -16.19 -14.17 3.64
N ILE A 418 -16.92 -13.19 4.16
CA ILE A 418 -16.34 -11.96 4.70
C ILE A 418 -16.80 -11.79 6.14
N ILE A 419 -15.84 -11.70 7.07
CA ILE A 419 -16.07 -11.29 8.45
C ILE A 419 -15.85 -9.76 8.52
N VAL A 420 -16.80 -9.06 9.13
CA VAL A 420 -16.71 -7.60 9.28
C VAL A 420 -16.40 -7.27 10.74
N MET A 421 -15.41 -6.39 10.92
CA MET A 421 -15.03 -5.87 12.23
C MET A 421 -15.34 -4.39 12.37
N CYS A 422 -15.76 -4.00 13.57
CA CYS A 422 -15.95 -2.61 13.97
C CYS A 422 -15.44 -2.42 15.41
N ASN A 423 -14.56 -1.44 15.61
CA ASN A 423 -14.01 -1.09 16.93
C ASN A 423 -13.52 -2.31 17.75
N GLY A 424 -12.83 -3.23 17.10
CA GLY A 424 -12.23 -4.40 17.74
C GLY A 424 -13.18 -5.58 17.97
N HIS A 425 -14.41 -5.52 17.51
CA HIS A 425 -15.39 -6.62 17.62
C HIS A 425 -15.80 -7.15 16.24
N ILE A 426 -16.10 -8.43 16.15
CA ILE A 426 -16.76 -9.01 14.97
C ILE A 426 -18.23 -8.61 15.04
N THR A 427 -18.70 -7.88 14.04
CA THR A 427 -20.07 -7.35 13.98
C THR A 427 -20.98 -8.08 13.01
N GLY A 428 -20.40 -8.85 12.09
CA GLY A 428 -21.18 -9.63 11.14
C GLY A 428 -20.31 -10.51 10.27
N GLU A 429 -21.01 -11.42 9.58
CA GLU A 429 -20.44 -12.33 8.60
C GLU A 429 -21.35 -12.33 7.38
N VAL A 430 -20.74 -12.35 6.19
CA VAL A 430 -21.45 -12.29 4.91
C VAL A 430 -20.86 -13.34 3.97
N GLU A 431 -21.71 -14.26 3.46
CA GLU A 431 -21.30 -15.18 2.40
C GLU A 431 -21.05 -14.40 1.09
N GLY A 432 -20.07 -14.84 0.30
CA GLY A 432 -19.59 -14.09 -0.86
C GLY A 432 -20.66 -13.80 -1.92
N GLU A 433 -21.66 -14.68 -2.08
CA GLU A 433 -22.78 -14.46 -3.01
C GLU A 433 -23.73 -13.35 -2.55
N GLU A 434 -23.82 -13.10 -1.24
CA GLU A 434 -24.64 -12.06 -0.64
C GLU A 434 -23.85 -10.79 -0.29
N ALA A 435 -22.54 -10.77 -0.57
CA ALA A 435 -21.67 -9.66 -0.22
C ALA A 435 -21.92 -8.46 -1.13
N THR A 436 -22.48 -7.39 -0.55
CA THR A 436 -22.57 -6.08 -1.18
C THR A 436 -21.84 -5.04 -0.33
N GLN A 437 -21.41 -3.95 -0.94
CA GLN A 437 -20.74 -2.87 -0.21
C GLN A 437 -21.61 -2.31 0.91
N GLU A 438 -22.93 -2.15 0.65
CA GLU A 438 -23.90 -1.66 1.62
C GLU A 438 -24.02 -2.58 2.83
N ARG A 439 -24.07 -3.90 2.59
CA ARG A 439 -24.18 -4.89 3.67
C ARG A 439 -22.92 -4.93 4.53
N ILE A 440 -21.74 -4.90 3.92
CA ILE A 440 -20.45 -4.82 4.63
C ILE A 440 -20.38 -3.52 5.44
N MET A 441 -20.75 -2.36 4.84
CA MET A 441 -20.74 -1.07 5.54
C MET A 441 -21.73 -1.04 6.70
N SER A 442 -22.89 -1.65 6.58
CA SER A 442 -23.86 -1.70 7.69
C SER A 442 -23.29 -2.37 8.93
N PHE A 443 -22.50 -3.43 8.79
CA PHE A 443 -21.78 -4.05 9.90
C PHE A 443 -20.57 -3.22 10.36
N ALA A 444 -19.83 -2.62 9.43
CA ALA A 444 -18.63 -1.84 9.73
C ALA A 444 -18.92 -0.54 10.52
N THR A 445 -20.18 -0.06 10.52
CA THR A 445 -20.63 1.16 11.21
C THR A 445 -21.54 0.88 12.40
N GLN A 446 -21.79 -0.37 12.75
CA GLN A 446 -22.83 -0.77 13.72
C GLN A 446 -22.63 -0.18 15.12
N PHE A 447 -21.39 -0.05 15.60
CA PHE A 447 -21.09 0.54 16.91
C PHE A 447 -21.23 2.06 16.95
N ASP A 448 -21.01 2.75 15.85
CA ASP A 448 -21.20 4.21 15.78
C ASP A 448 -22.67 4.61 15.91
N LEU A 449 -23.58 3.76 15.46
CA LEU A 449 -25.03 3.97 15.57
C LEU A 449 -25.55 3.72 16.99
N GLN A 450 -25.00 2.77 17.72
CA GLN A 450 -25.41 2.48 19.11
C GLN A 450 -24.87 3.52 20.11
N GLY A 451 -23.69 4.13 19.84
CA GLY A 451 -23.14 5.20 20.67
C GLY A 451 -23.93 6.51 20.66
N LYS A 452 -24.72 6.77 19.62
CA LYS A 452 -25.59 7.97 19.51
C LYS A 452 -26.97 7.81 20.18
N SER A 453 -27.41 6.58 20.47
CA SER A 453 -28.75 6.35 21.06
C SER A 453 -28.81 6.50 22.58
N THR A 454 -27.66 6.65 23.27
CA THR A 454 -27.61 6.71 24.74
C THR A 454 -27.35 8.10 25.33
N THR A 455 -27.16 9.12 24.48
CA THR A 455 -26.88 10.51 24.95
C THR A 455 -28.02 11.51 24.77
N GLU A 456 -29.17 11.12 24.22
CA GLU A 456 -30.34 12.03 24.09
C GLU A 456 -31.48 11.75 25.08
N SER A 457 -31.26 10.99 26.15
CA SER A 457 -32.22 10.83 27.25
C SER A 457 -31.55 10.97 28.60
N LYS A 458 -31.13 12.20 28.91
CA LYS A 458 -31.06 12.73 30.28
C LYS A 458 -31.07 14.25 30.27
#